data_fa5fc2067c815c8c4b5a90fb355a4fb5
#
_entry.id   fa5fc2067c815c8c4b5a90fb355a4fb5
#
_cell.length_a   1.000
_cell.length_b   1.000
_cell.length_c   1.000
_cell.angle_alpha   90.00
_cell.angle_beta   90.00
_cell.angle_gamma   90.00
#
_symmetry.space_group_name_H-M   'P 1'
#
loop_
_entity.id
_entity.type
_entity.pdbx_description
1 polymer ?
#
loop_
_entity_poly.entity_id
_entity_poly.type
_entity_poly.pdbx_seq_one_letter_code
_entity_poly.pdbx_strand_id
1 'polypeptide(L)'
;MKDSRYELTNELRELLTPVHTPLVHIEGNIYAKAENCQKTGSVKDRFVFLEVLRAIEAGEIRKDSVLVEATSGNTGISLSAAGAMLGLSVKIVMPENMSQERKDMMHRFGAEIIEVGPSDFTAAIEKRNELVASDDSFWSPMQFENDYNCQVHQDLTGPEIHEDMKEKNLLQWDFISGAGTGGTLMGIYRYIDQRCTTYGKLHEVVQVAPLEDAQSHGIQGINDGADFLLNKQEVTSAFQIRTQDAIEEARRFAKTHGMLIGISAGANIAAARLHSALNPTRNVVTLLCDRGERYFSIL
;
A
#
# COMPACT_ATOMS: atom_id res chain seq x y z
N MET A 1 15.45 -18.75 -31.95
CA MET A 1 15.12 -18.38 -30.59
C MET A 1 13.59 -18.24 -30.52
N LYS A 2 12.92 -18.95 -29.62
CA LYS A 2 11.48 -18.74 -29.39
C LYS A 2 11.28 -17.29 -28.90
N ASP A 3 10.31 -16.59 -29.46
CA ASP A 3 9.97 -15.24 -28.98
C ASP A 3 9.57 -15.32 -27.49
N SER A 4 10.46 -14.86 -26.61
CA SER A 4 10.28 -14.90 -25.15
C SER A 4 9.42 -13.73 -24.65
N ARG A 5 8.99 -12.82 -25.54
CA ARG A 5 8.14 -11.68 -25.16
C ARG A 5 6.80 -12.16 -24.62
N TYR A 6 6.34 -11.49 -23.59
CA TYR A 6 5.02 -11.74 -23.02
C TYR A 6 3.96 -11.06 -23.88
N GLU A 7 2.91 -11.79 -24.26
CA GLU A 7 1.81 -11.25 -25.05
C GLU A 7 0.67 -10.84 -24.11
N LEU A 8 0.50 -9.54 -23.91
CA LEU A 8 -0.59 -8.97 -23.10
C LEU A 8 -1.90 -8.97 -23.88
N THR A 9 -2.78 -9.91 -23.53
CA THR A 9 -4.17 -9.87 -24.01
C THR A 9 -4.97 -8.77 -23.28
N ASN A 10 -6.10 -8.34 -23.87
CA ASN A 10 -7.00 -7.38 -23.21
C ASN A 10 -7.53 -7.93 -21.87
N GLU A 11 -7.78 -9.22 -21.78
CA GLU A 11 -8.23 -9.89 -20.56
C GLU A 11 -7.16 -9.78 -19.45
N LEU A 12 -5.88 -10.03 -19.76
CA LEU A 12 -4.79 -9.88 -18.78
C LEU A 12 -4.61 -8.42 -18.34
N ARG A 13 -4.77 -7.47 -19.26
CA ARG A 13 -4.74 -6.04 -18.92
C ARG A 13 -5.86 -5.70 -17.92
N GLU A 14 -7.08 -6.16 -18.18
CA GLU A 14 -8.22 -5.94 -17.29
C GLU A 14 -7.99 -6.58 -15.91
N LEU A 15 -7.46 -7.81 -15.88
CA LEU A 15 -7.11 -8.49 -14.63
C LEU A 15 -6.06 -7.73 -13.80
N LEU A 16 -5.07 -7.11 -14.44
CA LEU A 16 -4.00 -6.35 -13.78
C LEU A 16 -4.32 -4.85 -13.62
N THR A 17 -5.48 -4.37 -14.07
CA THR A 17 -5.89 -2.98 -13.85
C THR A 17 -6.53 -2.83 -12.46
N PRO A 18 -6.02 -1.93 -11.59
CA PRO A 18 -6.66 -1.64 -10.30
C PRO A 18 -8.10 -1.14 -10.48
N VAL A 19 -8.93 -1.38 -9.47
CA VAL A 19 -10.31 -0.88 -9.49
C VAL A 19 -10.39 0.52 -8.86
N HIS A 20 -11.33 1.35 -9.33
CA HIS A 20 -11.72 2.56 -8.61
C HIS A 20 -12.43 2.14 -7.32
N THR A 21 -11.81 2.43 -6.17
CA THR A 21 -12.35 2.03 -4.88
C THR A 21 -13.30 3.09 -4.33
N PRO A 22 -14.32 2.72 -3.53
CA PRO A 22 -15.25 3.69 -3.01
C PRO A 22 -14.63 4.59 -1.93
N LEU A 23 -15.16 5.82 -1.80
CA LEU A 23 -14.93 6.69 -0.66
C LEU A 23 -16.03 6.48 0.37
N VAL A 24 -15.68 5.93 1.53
CA VAL A 24 -16.60 5.59 2.62
C VAL A 24 -16.66 6.76 3.63
N HIS A 25 -17.86 7.19 4.01
CA HIS A 25 -18.04 8.11 5.12
C HIS A 25 -17.91 7.35 6.45
N ILE A 26 -17.01 7.81 7.31
CA ILE A 26 -16.75 7.18 8.62
C ILE A 26 -17.64 7.79 9.68
N GLU A 27 -17.47 9.07 9.93
CA GLU A 27 -18.30 9.87 10.85
C GLU A 27 -17.96 11.36 10.66
N GLY A 28 -18.90 12.26 11.02
CA GLY A 28 -18.66 13.70 10.99
C GLY A 28 -18.09 14.18 9.64
N ASN A 29 -16.87 14.73 9.67
CA ASN A 29 -16.11 15.21 8.51
C ASN A 29 -15.01 14.22 8.06
N ILE A 30 -15.04 12.96 8.50
CA ILE A 30 -14.02 11.94 8.22
C ILE A 30 -14.51 10.97 7.14
N TYR A 31 -13.69 10.78 6.11
CA TYR A 31 -13.90 9.88 4.99
C TYR A 31 -12.68 8.96 4.84
N ALA A 32 -12.87 7.80 4.23
CA ALA A 32 -11.78 6.88 3.94
C ALA A 32 -11.90 6.29 2.53
N LYS A 33 -10.82 6.30 1.78
CA LYS A 33 -10.68 5.59 0.50
C LYS A 33 -10.51 4.09 0.80
N ALA A 34 -11.44 3.26 0.35
CA ALA A 34 -11.51 1.84 0.71
C ALA A 34 -10.58 0.97 -0.16
N GLU A 35 -9.27 1.13 0.02
CA GLU A 35 -8.26 0.37 -0.72
C GLU A 35 -8.26 -1.14 -0.39
N ASN A 36 -8.89 -1.53 0.70
CA ASN A 36 -9.21 -2.93 1.02
C ASN A 36 -10.21 -3.57 0.04
N CYS A 37 -10.84 -2.78 -0.84
CA CYS A 37 -11.71 -3.24 -1.93
C CYS A 37 -10.94 -3.57 -3.23
N GLN A 38 -9.64 -3.35 -3.30
CA GLN A 38 -8.82 -3.82 -4.42
C GLN A 38 -8.89 -5.35 -4.56
N LYS A 39 -8.49 -5.90 -5.71
CA LYS A 39 -8.65 -7.32 -6.09
C LYS A 39 -8.08 -8.29 -5.07
N THR A 40 -6.81 -8.09 -4.63
CA THR A 40 -6.24 -8.90 -3.55
C THR A 40 -6.60 -8.38 -2.17
N GLY A 41 -7.23 -7.22 -2.07
CA GLY A 41 -7.71 -6.61 -0.84
C GLY A 41 -6.69 -5.70 -0.17
N SER A 42 -5.83 -5.01 -0.92
CA SER A 42 -4.96 -3.97 -0.36
C SER A 42 -4.55 -2.90 -1.38
N VAL A 43 -4.14 -1.75 -0.86
CA VAL A 43 -3.61 -0.61 -1.63
C VAL A 43 -2.41 -0.97 -2.52
N LYS A 44 -1.72 -2.06 -2.23
CA LYS A 44 -0.53 -2.50 -2.96
C LYS A 44 -0.84 -3.00 -4.37
N ASP A 45 -2.07 -3.42 -4.64
CA ASP A 45 -2.50 -3.82 -5.98
C ASP A 45 -2.30 -2.69 -7.00
N ARG A 46 -2.48 -1.43 -6.59
CA ARG A 46 -2.31 -0.28 -7.48
C ARG A 46 -0.91 -0.23 -8.06
N PHE A 47 0.09 -0.23 -7.21
CA PHE A 47 1.48 -0.17 -7.65
C PHE A 47 1.91 -1.46 -8.34
N VAL A 48 1.70 -2.61 -7.70
CA VAL A 48 2.23 -3.89 -8.20
C VAL A 48 1.67 -4.26 -9.55
N PHE A 49 0.35 -4.15 -9.75
CA PHE A 49 -0.27 -4.54 -11.00
C PHE A 49 0.13 -3.63 -12.16
N LEU A 50 0.17 -2.31 -11.92
CA LEU A 50 0.56 -1.36 -12.96
C LEU A 50 2.05 -1.43 -13.29
N GLU A 51 2.90 -1.68 -12.30
CA GLU A 51 4.33 -1.85 -12.53
C GLU A 51 4.63 -3.15 -13.31
N VAL A 52 3.92 -4.23 -12.99
CA VAL A 52 4.01 -5.48 -13.79
C VAL A 52 3.54 -5.24 -15.23
N LEU A 53 2.43 -4.53 -15.45
CA LEU A 53 1.97 -4.19 -16.79
C LEU A 53 3.02 -3.37 -17.56
N ARG A 54 3.55 -2.32 -16.92
CA ARG A 54 4.59 -1.45 -17.49
C ARG A 54 5.84 -2.26 -17.89
N ALA A 55 6.29 -3.15 -17.00
CA ALA A 55 7.47 -3.97 -17.22
C ALA A 55 7.28 -4.99 -18.36
N ILE A 56 6.08 -5.56 -18.52
CA ILE A 56 5.76 -6.42 -19.67
C ILE A 56 5.78 -5.60 -20.96
N GLU A 57 5.19 -4.42 -20.98
CA GLU A 57 5.17 -3.52 -22.16
C GLU A 57 6.58 -3.06 -22.55
N ALA A 58 7.44 -2.82 -21.54
CA ALA A 58 8.85 -2.50 -21.75
C ALA A 58 9.72 -3.71 -22.20
N GLY A 59 9.17 -4.93 -22.09
CA GLY A 59 9.91 -6.17 -22.38
C GLY A 59 10.88 -6.60 -21.28
N GLU A 60 10.75 -6.02 -20.08
CA GLU A 60 11.53 -6.37 -18.90
C GLU A 60 11.06 -7.70 -18.30
N ILE A 61 9.72 -7.95 -18.29
CA ILE A 61 9.13 -9.23 -17.93
C ILE A 61 8.90 -10.06 -19.20
N ARG A 62 9.41 -11.29 -19.20
CA ARG A 62 9.31 -12.28 -20.27
C ARG A 62 8.56 -13.53 -19.78
N LYS A 63 8.25 -14.47 -20.69
CA LYS A 63 7.56 -15.73 -20.38
C LYS A 63 8.34 -16.67 -19.43
N ASP A 64 9.63 -16.48 -19.32
CA ASP A 64 10.55 -17.24 -18.46
C ASP A 64 10.98 -16.45 -17.22
N SER A 65 10.43 -15.25 -17.00
CA SER A 65 10.78 -14.42 -15.85
C SER A 65 10.28 -15.02 -14.54
N VAL A 66 11.06 -14.79 -13.48
CA VAL A 66 10.72 -15.08 -12.09
C VAL A 66 10.53 -13.74 -11.36
N LEU A 67 9.34 -13.50 -10.87
CA LEU A 67 9.03 -12.27 -10.12
C LEU A 67 9.55 -12.41 -8.68
N VAL A 68 10.27 -11.42 -8.16
CA VAL A 68 10.81 -11.46 -6.80
C VAL A 68 10.62 -10.14 -6.08
N GLU A 69 10.27 -10.17 -4.79
CA GLU A 69 10.18 -8.95 -3.96
C GLU A 69 10.47 -9.23 -2.49
N ALA A 70 11.06 -8.22 -1.82
CA ALA A 70 11.22 -8.18 -0.37
C ALA A 70 10.03 -7.44 0.26
N THR A 71 9.30 -8.07 1.19
CA THR A 71 8.07 -7.46 1.71
C THR A 71 7.62 -8.04 3.05
N SER A 72 6.92 -7.23 3.84
CA SER A 72 6.20 -7.66 5.05
C SER A 72 4.85 -8.34 4.77
N GLY A 73 4.33 -8.28 3.52
CA GLY A 73 3.10 -9.02 3.23
C GLY A 73 2.26 -8.54 2.04
N ASN A 74 1.63 -7.38 2.08
CA ASN A 74 0.63 -6.99 1.08
C ASN A 74 1.19 -6.90 -0.35
N THR A 75 2.40 -6.39 -0.52
CA THR A 75 3.08 -6.36 -1.83
C THR A 75 3.35 -7.77 -2.34
N GLY A 76 3.78 -8.67 -1.44
CA GLY A 76 3.98 -10.07 -1.77
C GLY A 76 2.70 -10.78 -2.21
N ILE A 77 1.58 -10.51 -1.54
CA ILE A 77 0.26 -11.04 -1.92
C ILE A 77 -0.12 -10.53 -3.33
N SER A 78 0.02 -9.22 -3.57
CA SER A 78 -0.29 -8.63 -4.89
C SER A 78 0.61 -9.19 -6.00
N LEU A 79 1.93 -9.33 -5.74
CA LEU A 79 2.86 -9.89 -6.72
C LEU A 79 2.61 -11.37 -6.98
N SER A 80 2.29 -12.15 -5.93
CA SER A 80 1.92 -13.56 -6.06
C SER A 80 0.66 -13.74 -6.90
N ALA A 81 -0.34 -12.88 -6.70
CA ALA A 81 -1.56 -12.88 -7.51
C ALA A 81 -1.27 -12.51 -8.97
N ALA A 82 -0.43 -11.50 -9.23
CA ALA A 82 0.00 -11.14 -10.59
C ALA A 82 0.73 -12.30 -11.27
N GLY A 83 1.65 -12.96 -10.57
CA GLY A 83 2.35 -14.14 -11.09
C GLY A 83 1.39 -15.29 -11.44
N ALA A 84 0.40 -15.55 -10.56
CA ALA A 84 -0.62 -16.58 -10.84
C ALA A 84 -1.47 -16.24 -12.09
N MET A 85 -1.88 -14.97 -12.26
CA MET A 85 -2.62 -14.51 -13.44
C MET A 85 -1.79 -14.67 -14.73
N LEU A 86 -0.49 -14.47 -14.64
CA LEU A 86 0.45 -14.49 -15.76
C LEU A 86 1.07 -15.89 -16.00
N GLY A 87 0.88 -16.85 -15.08
CA GLY A 87 1.57 -18.15 -15.15
C GLY A 87 3.08 -18.06 -14.92
N LEU A 88 3.54 -17.04 -14.19
CA LEU A 88 4.95 -16.81 -13.85
C LEU A 88 5.27 -17.29 -12.44
N SER A 89 6.49 -17.77 -12.24
CA SER A 89 7.00 -18.11 -10.90
C SER A 89 7.21 -16.86 -10.06
N VAL A 90 6.91 -16.95 -8.76
CA VAL A 90 7.08 -15.86 -7.80
C VAL A 90 7.89 -16.32 -6.60
N LYS A 91 8.86 -15.51 -6.18
CA LYS A 91 9.63 -15.69 -4.94
C LYS A 91 9.46 -14.46 -4.06
N ILE A 92 9.01 -14.67 -2.82
CA ILE A 92 8.84 -13.60 -1.85
C ILE A 92 9.88 -13.77 -0.75
N VAL A 93 10.68 -12.73 -0.54
CA VAL A 93 11.65 -12.69 0.56
C VAL A 93 11.04 -11.90 1.72
N MET A 94 10.97 -12.51 2.91
CA MET A 94 10.34 -11.87 4.06
C MET A 94 10.91 -12.35 5.40
N PRO A 95 10.83 -11.51 6.46
CA PRO A 95 11.16 -11.95 7.81
C PRO A 95 10.25 -13.11 8.26
N GLU A 96 10.84 -14.08 8.98
CA GLU A 96 10.16 -15.31 9.41
C GLU A 96 8.97 -15.07 10.36
N ASN A 97 9.00 -13.97 11.13
CA ASN A 97 7.97 -13.63 12.11
C ASN A 97 6.75 -12.88 11.52
N MET A 98 6.62 -12.82 10.20
CA MET A 98 5.41 -12.25 9.55
C MET A 98 4.21 -13.19 9.70
N SER A 99 2.98 -12.62 9.64
CA SER A 99 1.74 -13.36 9.94
C SER A 99 1.56 -14.59 9.03
N GLN A 100 1.07 -15.70 9.62
CA GLN A 100 0.82 -16.93 8.90
C GLN A 100 -0.26 -16.75 7.83
N GLU A 101 -1.28 -15.96 8.11
CA GLU A 101 -2.38 -15.68 7.16
C GLU A 101 -1.85 -15.10 5.84
N ARG A 102 -0.84 -14.21 5.88
CA ARG A 102 -0.23 -13.65 4.68
C ARG A 102 0.60 -14.67 3.93
N LYS A 103 1.38 -15.50 4.63
CA LYS A 103 2.15 -16.60 4.04
C LYS A 103 1.23 -17.59 3.33
N ASP A 104 0.13 -17.96 3.98
CA ASP A 104 -0.88 -18.87 3.41
C ASP A 104 -1.52 -18.31 2.14
N MET A 105 -1.81 -17.00 2.10
CA MET A 105 -2.33 -16.34 0.89
C MET A 105 -1.32 -16.42 -0.27
N MET A 106 -0.05 -16.11 -0.04
CA MET A 106 1.00 -16.18 -1.05
C MET A 106 1.19 -17.60 -1.57
N HIS A 107 1.23 -18.59 -0.69
CA HIS A 107 1.32 -20.01 -1.06
C HIS A 107 0.10 -20.46 -1.89
N ARG A 108 -1.11 -19.99 -1.59
CA ARG A 108 -2.31 -20.30 -2.37
C ARG A 108 -2.26 -19.72 -3.79
N PHE A 109 -1.53 -18.61 -4.00
CA PHE A 109 -1.21 -18.09 -5.34
C PHE A 109 -0.01 -18.77 -6.00
N GLY A 110 0.64 -19.73 -5.33
CA GLY A 110 1.76 -20.50 -5.88
C GLY A 110 3.13 -19.88 -5.68
N ALA A 111 3.27 -18.85 -4.83
CA ALA A 111 4.55 -18.25 -4.54
C ALA A 111 5.42 -19.12 -3.61
N GLU A 112 6.72 -19.12 -3.86
CA GLU A 112 7.75 -19.60 -2.95
C GLU A 112 8.14 -18.50 -1.96
N ILE A 113 8.18 -18.80 -0.67
CA ILE A 113 8.62 -17.86 0.37
C ILE A 113 10.04 -18.23 0.80
N ILE A 114 10.91 -17.22 0.76
CA ILE A 114 12.30 -17.30 1.27
C ILE A 114 12.31 -16.48 2.57
N GLU A 115 12.44 -17.17 3.71
CA GLU A 115 12.48 -16.53 5.02
C GLU A 115 13.89 -16.07 5.38
N VAL A 116 13.96 -14.88 6.00
CA VAL A 116 15.17 -14.33 6.63
C VAL A 116 14.94 -14.19 8.13
N GLY A 117 15.96 -13.77 8.87
CA GLY A 117 15.84 -13.58 10.33
C GLY A 117 14.65 -12.72 10.74
N PRO A 118 14.17 -12.87 12.01
CA PRO A 118 12.96 -12.19 12.48
C PRO A 118 13.14 -10.66 12.44
N SER A 119 12.16 -9.96 11.89
CA SER A 119 12.14 -8.49 11.71
C SER A 119 13.32 -7.92 10.90
N ASP A 120 14.06 -8.74 10.16
CA ASP A 120 15.23 -8.32 9.39
C ASP A 120 14.86 -7.95 7.96
N PHE A 121 14.28 -6.75 7.80
CA PHE A 121 13.93 -6.19 6.48
C PHE A 121 15.17 -5.89 5.63
N THR A 122 16.30 -5.55 6.26
CA THR A 122 17.56 -5.29 5.54
C THR A 122 18.04 -6.56 4.85
N ALA A 123 18.10 -7.68 5.58
CA ALA A 123 18.47 -8.98 5.00
C ALA A 123 17.47 -9.41 3.91
N ALA A 124 16.18 -9.09 4.04
CA ALA A 124 15.20 -9.40 3.00
C ALA A 124 15.48 -8.61 1.71
N ILE A 125 15.78 -7.32 1.81
CA ILE A 125 16.11 -6.45 0.66
C ILE A 125 17.43 -6.91 0.02
N GLU A 126 18.46 -7.19 0.81
CA GLU A 126 19.74 -7.68 0.33
C GLU A 126 19.56 -9.01 -0.43
N LYS A 127 18.79 -9.94 0.13
CA LYS A 127 18.52 -11.23 -0.52
C LYS A 127 17.74 -11.08 -1.83
N ARG A 128 16.75 -10.18 -1.92
CA ARG A 128 16.06 -9.83 -3.15
C ARG A 128 17.07 -9.30 -4.19
N ASN A 129 17.95 -8.38 -3.78
CA ASN A 129 18.97 -7.79 -4.67
C ASN A 129 19.97 -8.84 -5.18
N GLU A 130 20.41 -9.78 -4.33
CA GLU A 130 21.25 -10.91 -4.74
C GLU A 130 20.58 -11.74 -5.84
N LEU A 131 19.28 -12.07 -5.67
CA LEU A 131 18.54 -12.84 -6.66
C LEU A 131 18.44 -12.10 -8.00
N VAL A 132 18.06 -10.82 -7.98
CA VAL A 132 17.97 -10.00 -9.19
C VAL A 132 19.32 -9.87 -9.90
N ALA A 133 20.42 -9.78 -9.16
CA ALA A 133 21.77 -9.69 -9.74
C ALA A 133 22.32 -11.04 -10.24
N SER A 134 21.74 -12.17 -9.81
CA SER A 134 22.27 -13.50 -10.11
C SER A 134 21.90 -14.02 -11.52
N ASP A 135 20.74 -13.60 -12.05
CA ASP A 135 20.23 -14.10 -13.34
C ASP A 135 19.21 -13.10 -13.93
N ASP A 136 19.31 -12.81 -15.21
CA ASP A 136 18.46 -11.88 -15.97
C ASP A 136 16.99 -12.33 -16.07
N SER A 137 16.65 -13.55 -15.63
CA SER A 137 15.26 -14.00 -15.53
C SER A 137 14.54 -13.44 -14.31
N PHE A 138 15.25 -13.01 -13.27
CA PHE A 138 14.64 -12.38 -12.10
C PHE A 138 14.27 -10.93 -12.38
N TRP A 139 13.05 -10.58 -12.01
CA TRP A 139 12.54 -9.21 -12.07
C TRP A 139 11.87 -8.83 -10.76
N SER A 140 12.07 -7.58 -10.31
CA SER A 140 11.47 -7.07 -9.08
C SER A 140 10.83 -5.69 -9.29
N PRO A 141 9.64 -5.43 -8.75
CA PRO A 141 9.02 -4.10 -8.77
C PRO A 141 9.78 -3.07 -7.93
N MET A 142 10.69 -3.50 -7.03
CA MET A 142 11.54 -2.62 -6.21
C MET A 142 10.75 -1.62 -5.40
N GLN A 143 9.77 -2.08 -4.60
CA GLN A 143 8.77 -1.22 -3.94
C GLN A 143 9.34 -0.09 -3.07
N PHE A 144 10.55 -0.25 -2.56
CA PHE A 144 11.19 0.71 -1.66
C PHE A 144 11.99 1.80 -2.39
N GLU A 145 12.36 1.54 -3.65
CA GLU A 145 13.24 2.40 -4.44
C GLU A 145 12.56 2.96 -5.70
N ASN A 146 11.52 2.29 -6.20
CA ASN A 146 10.86 2.65 -7.45
C ASN A 146 9.87 3.80 -7.26
N ASP A 147 10.19 4.98 -7.80
CA ASP A 147 9.35 6.18 -7.73
C ASP A 147 7.98 6.01 -8.44
N TYR A 148 7.84 5.04 -9.33
CA TYR A 148 6.55 4.70 -9.92
C TYR A 148 5.49 4.32 -8.87
N ASN A 149 5.93 3.84 -7.69
CA ASN A 149 5.06 3.62 -6.53
C ASN A 149 4.38 4.93 -6.06
N CYS A 150 5.08 6.07 -6.10
CA CYS A 150 4.48 7.38 -5.84
C CYS A 150 3.62 7.84 -7.03
N GLN A 151 4.13 7.68 -8.26
CA GLN A 151 3.45 8.13 -9.46
C GLN A 151 2.07 7.50 -9.65
N VAL A 152 1.92 6.21 -9.38
CA VAL A 152 0.61 5.52 -9.45
C VAL A 152 -0.43 6.18 -8.54
N HIS A 153 -0.04 6.57 -7.34
CA HIS A 153 -0.97 7.23 -6.41
C HIS A 153 -1.23 8.70 -6.78
N GLN A 154 -0.23 9.37 -7.35
CA GLN A 154 -0.38 10.72 -7.90
C GLN A 154 -1.37 10.75 -9.07
N ASP A 155 -1.28 9.77 -9.98
CA ASP A 155 -2.02 9.76 -11.24
C ASP A 155 -3.41 9.10 -11.11
N LEU A 156 -3.63 8.25 -10.10
CA LEU A 156 -4.89 7.52 -9.92
C LEU A 156 -5.56 7.81 -8.58
N THR A 157 -4.91 7.49 -7.45
CA THR A 157 -5.57 7.56 -6.12
C THR A 157 -5.92 8.99 -5.73
N GLY A 158 -5.01 9.94 -5.98
CA GLY A 158 -5.26 11.36 -5.72
C GLY A 158 -6.43 11.92 -6.54
N PRO A 159 -6.45 11.75 -7.88
CA PRO A 159 -7.60 12.10 -8.72
C PRO A 159 -8.92 11.46 -8.28
N GLU A 160 -8.93 10.15 -7.98
CA GLU A 160 -10.13 9.45 -7.51
C GLU A 160 -10.68 10.08 -6.23
N ILE A 161 -9.83 10.32 -5.22
CA ILE A 161 -10.24 10.98 -3.97
C ILE A 161 -10.81 12.37 -4.26
N HIS A 162 -10.16 13.13 -5.13
CA HIS A 162 -10.60 14.49 -5.47
C HIS A 162 -11.99 14.49 -6.11
N GLU A 163 -12.24 13.62 -7.09
CA GLU A 163 -13.54 13.53 -7.76
C GLU A 163 -14.63 13.02 -6.79
N ASP A 164 -14.34 11.99 -5.98
CA ASP A 164 -15.26 11.48 -4.96
C ASP A 164 -15.65 12.57 -3.93
N MET A 165 -14.70 13.42 -3.51
CA MET A 165 -14.96 14.54 -2.59
C MET A 165 -15.72 15.68 -3.28
N LYS A 166 -15.40 15.97 -4.53
CA LYS A 166 -16.07 16.99 -5.35
C LYS A 166 -17.54 16.64 -5.61
N GLU A 167 -17.87 15.38 -5.87
CA GLU A 167 -19.25 14.89 -5.99
C GLU A 167 -20.09 15.16 -4.75
N LYS A 168 -19.43 15.20 -3.58
CA LYS A 168 -20.04 15.53 -2.28
C LYS A 168 -20.06 17.03 -1.98
N ASN A 169 -19.55 17.89 -2.89
CA ASN A 169 -19.31 19.32 -2.69
C ASN A 169 -18.33 19.64 -1.53
N LEU A 170 -17.35 18.76 -1.28
CA LEU A 170 -16.35 18.87 -0.23
C LEU A 170 -14.98 19.14 -0.85
N LEU A 171 -14.75 20.38 -1.30
CA LEU A 171 -13.54 20.74 -2.07
C LEU A 171 -12.27 20.92 -1.21
N GLN A 172 -12.42 21.12 0.10
CA GLN A 172 -11.30 21.26 1.04
C GLN A 172 -11.21 20.04 1.93
N TRP A 173 -10.12 19.32 1.85
CA TRP A 173 -9.87 18.13 2.64
C TRP A 173 -8.39 17.93 2.90
N ASP A 174 -8.05 17.40 4.06
CA ASP A 174 -6.70 17.01 4.43
C ASP A 174 -6.53 15.50 4.24
N PHE A 175 -5.34 15.07 3.88
CA PHE A 175 -5.03 13.66 3.70
C PHE A 175 -4.17 13.14 4.84
N ILE A 176 -4.57 12.03 5.44
CA ILE A 176 -3.90 11.42 6.60
C ILE A 176 -3.66 9.94 6.33
N SER A 177 -2.41 9.51 6.36
CA SER A 177 -2.08 8.09 6.17
C SER A 177 -0.74 7.71 6.78
N GLY A 178 -0.64 6.44 7.16
CA GLY A 178 0.63 5.80 7.45
C GLY A 178 1.53 5.71 6.23
N ALA A 179 2.83 5.73 6.47
CA ALA A 179 3.85 5.52 5.46
C ALA A 179 4.64 4.23 5.77
N GLY A 180 4.45 3.19 4.95
CA GLY A 180 5.36 2.04 4.88
C GLY A 180 6.49 2.36 3.89
N THR A 181 6.29 2.09 2.60
CA THR A 181 7.23 2.52 1.55
C THR A 181 7.26 4.04 1.33
N GLY A 182 6.21 4.74 1.74
CA GLY A 182 6.01 6.16 1.44
C GLY A 182 5.21 6.41 0.16
N GLY A 183 5.09 5.44 -0.74
CA GLY A 183 4.51 5.63 -2.08
C GLY A 183 3.13 6.27 -2.09
N THR A 184 2.19 5.77 -1.27
CA THR A 184 0.82 6.31 -1.25
C THR A 184 0.77 7.73 -0.69
N LEU A 185 1.43 7.98 0.46
CA LEU A 185 1.43 9.29 1.11
C LEU A 185 2.06 10.35 0.20
N MET A 186 3.22 10.05 -0.37
CA MET A 186 3.95 10.97 -1.24
C MET A 186 3.28 11.16 -2.60
N GLY A 187 2.69 10.10 -3.16
CA GLY A 187 1.93 10.23 -4.42
C GLY A 187 0.74 11.17 -4.26
N ILE A 188 -0.03 11.05 -3.18
CA ILE A 188 -1.14 11.95 -2.90
C ILE A 188 -0.64 13.36 -2.55
N TYR A 189 0.47 13.50 -1.83
CA TYR A 189 1.12 14.78 -1.62
C TYR A 189 1.44 15.47 -2.96
N ARG A 190 2.11 14.79 -3.88
CA ARG A 190 2.45 15.34 -5.20
C ARG A 190 1.22 15.76 -6.00
N TYR A 191 0.15 14.98 -5.94
CA TYR A 191 -1.13 15.34 -6.57
C TYR A 191 -1.71 16.63 -6.01
N ILE A 192 -1.71 16.76 -4.67
CA ILE A 192 -2.20 17.94 -3.96
C ILE A 192 -1.32 19.16 -4.28
N ASP A 193 0.00 19.03 -4.18
CA ASP A 193 0.97 20.11 -4.38
C ASP A 193 0.87 20.72 -5.78
N GLN A 194 0.75 19.91 -6.82
CA GLN A 194 0.55 20.38 -8.19
C GLN A 194 -0.73 21.23 -8.36
N ARG A 195 -1.75 21.01 -7.55
CA ARG A 195 -3.02 21.77 -7.59
C ARG A 195 -3.00 23.01 -6.68
N CYS A 196 -2.24 22.97 -5.59
CA CYS A 196 -2.15 24.09 -4.65
C CYS A 196 -1.53 25.35 -5.23
N THR A 197 -0.73 25.26 -6.29
CA THR A 197 -0.16 26.41 -7.00
C THR A 197 -1.23 27.33 -7.58
N THR A 198 -2.45 26.82 -7.82
CA THR A 198 -3.55 27.59 -8.43
C THR A 198 -4.50 28.22 -7.40
N TYR A 199 -4.62 27.65 -6.19
CA TYR A 199 -5.67 28.03 -5.22
C TYR A 199 -5.16 28.30 -3.78
N GLY A 200 -3.83 28.31 -3.56
CA GLY A 200 -3.24 28.44 -2.23
C GLY A 200 -3.20 27.09 -1.48
N LYS A 201 -2.67 27.08 -0.25
CA LYS A 201 -2.55 25.85 0.57
C LYS A 201 -3.93 25.40 1.07
N LEU A 202 -4.68 24.67 0.23
CA LEU A 202 -6.03 24.20 0.53
C LEU A 202 -6.05 22.88 1.33
N HIS A 203 -4.95 22.12 1.31
CA HIS A 203 -4.87 20.77 1.85
C HIS A 203 -3.62 20.59 2.71
N GLU A 204 -3.74 19.77 3.74
CA GLU A 204 -2.61 19.28 4.52
C GLU A 204 -2.40 17.80 4.25
N VAL A 205 -1.14 17.36 4.28
CA VAL A 205 -0.78 15.94 4.20
C VAL A 205 -0.09 15.55 5.50
N VAL A 206 -0.70 14.62 6.21
CA VAL A 206 -0.31 14.27 7.58
C VAL A 206 0.12 12.81 7.64
N GLN A 207 1.31 12.57 8.19
CA GLN A 207 1.82 11.23 8.40
C GLN A 207 1.20 10.60 9.66
N VAL A 208 0.91 9.30 9.58
CA VAL A 208 0.67 8.46 10.75
C VAL A 208 1.89 7.58 10.98
N ALA A 209 2.42 7.62 12.19
CA ALA A 209 3.57 6.81 12.61
C ALA A 209 3.21 6.02 13.87
N PRO A 210 3.84 4.87 14.13
CA PRO A 210 3.75 4.21 15.42
C PRO A 210 4.31 5.08 16.54
N LEU A 211 3.75 4.99 17.74
CA LEU A 211 4.34 5.60 18.93
C LEU A 211 5.51 4.78 19.46
N GLU A 212 5.41 3.47 19.34
CA GLU A 212 6.46 2.53 19.72
C GLU A 212 7.59 2.53 18.69
N ASP A 213 8.77 2.04 19.10
CA ASP A 213 9.93 1.92 18.21
C ASP A 213 9.68 0.98 17.03
N ALA A 214 10.37 1.21 15.92
CA ALA A 214 10.22 0.48 14.67
C ALA A 214 10.32 -1.05 14.79
N GLN A 215 11.07 -1.56 15.79
CA GLN A 215 11.25 -3.00 16.03
C GLN A 215 10.19 -3.60 16.96
N SER A 216 9.40 -2.77 17.67
CA SER A 216 8.48 -3.22 18.73
C SER A 216 7.00 -2.97 18.42
N HIS A 217 6.67 -2.08 17.46
CA HIS A 217 5.27 -1.83 17.13
C HIS A 217 4.64 -2.99 16.34
N GLY A 218 3.33 -3.16 16.53
CA GLY A 218 2.53 -4.16 15.83
C GLY A 218 1.72 -3.62 14.64
N ILE A 219 1.95 -2.36 14.21
CA ILE A 219 1.25 -1.75 13.08
C ILE A 219 2.00 -2.09 11.78
N GLN A 220 1.84 -3.32 11.29
CA GLN A 220 2.54 -3.80 10.12
C GLN A 220 2.20 -2.98 8.86
N GLY A 221 3.24 -2.66 8.07
CA GLY A 221 3.11 -1.88 6.83
C GLY A 221 3.19 -0.36 7.04
N ILE A 222 3.56 0.10 8.24
CA ILE A 222 3.88 1.49 8.55
C ILE A 222 5.25 1.52 9.23
N ASN A 223 6.15 2.41 8.77
CA ASN A 223 7.46 2.66 9.35
C ASN A 223 8.30 1.40 9.58
N ASP A 224 8.50 0.62 8.53
CA ASP A 224 9.24 -0.65 8.54
C ASP A 224 10.78 -0.43 8.67
N GLY A 225 11.22 0.58 9.44
CA GLY A 225 12.62 0.83 9.84
C GLY A 225 13.39 1.86 9.02
N ALA A 226 12.88 2.31 7.87
CA ALA A 226 13.49 3.35 7.04
C ALA A 226 12.43 4.24 6.39
N ASP A 227 12.84 5.42 5.92
CA ASP A 227 11.92 6.36 5.29
C ASP A 227 11.63 6.01 3.82
N PHE A 228 12.51 5.24 3.15
CA PHE A 228 12.36 4.82 1.76
C PHE A 228 11.98 5.98 0.81
N LEU A 229 10.77 5.96 0.24
CA LEU A 229 10.24 7.02 -0.63
C LEU A 229 9.65 8.21 0.15
N LEU A 230 9.52 8.11 1.48
CA LEU A 230 8.95 9.17 2.31
C LEU A 230 9.91 10.35 2.44
N ASN A 231 9.47 11.54 2.03
CA ASN A 231 10.13 12.80 2.34
C ASN A 231 9.41 13.53 3.49
N LYS A 232 9.94 13.43 4.69
CA LYS A 232 9.35 14.06 5.89
C LYS A 232 9.28 15.58 5.84
N GLN A 233 10.07 16.23 4.98
CA GLN A 233 10.04 17.70 4.83
C GLN A 233 8.81 18.18 4.05
N GLU A 234 8.18 17.28 3.30
CA GLU A 234 7.01 17.57 2.47
C GLU A 234 5.69 17.31 3.21
N VAL A 235 5.70 16.55 4.31
CA VAL A 235 4.49 16.35 5.13
C VAL A 235 4.32 17.51 6.12
N THR A 236 3.05 17.89 6.34
CA THR A 236 2.72 19.06 7.18
C THR A 236 2.98 18.79 8.67
N SER A 237 2.63 17.58 9.12
CA SER A 237 2.75 17.13 10.51
C SER A 237 2.69 15.60 10.60
N ALA A 238 2.88 15.06 11.80
CA ALA A 238 2.74 13.63 12.05
C ALA A 238 1.98 13.37 13.36
N PHE A 239 1.09 12.37 13.34
CA PHE A 239 0.49 11.79 14.54
C PHE A 239 1.17 10.47 14.88
N GLN A 240 1.46 10.28 16.16
CA GLN A 240 1.93 9.00 16.68
C GLN A 240 0.78 8.23 17.32
N ILE A 241 0.56 6.99 16.87
CA ILE A 241 -0.53 6.12 17.31
C ILE A 241 0.04 4.86 17.93
N ARG A 242 -0.43 4.50 19.12
CA ARG A 242 -0.03 3.23 19.76
C ARG A 242 -0.63 2.05 19.02
N THR A 243 0.11 0.96 18.96
CA THR A 243 -0.37 -0.32 18.39
C THR A 243 -1.72 -0.73 18.96
N GLN A 244 -1.88 -0.63 20.30
CA GLN A 244 -3.12 -1.01 20.95
C GLN A 244 -4.31 -0.13 20.51
N ASP A 245 -4.12 1.19 20.38
CA ASP A 245 -5.16 2.10 19.92
C ASP A 245 -5.58 1.80 18.46
N ALA A 246 -4.61 1.43 17.62
CA ALA A 246 -4.87 1.01 16.23
C ALA A 246 -5.69 -0.28 16.16
N ILE A 247 -5.37 -1.28 17.00
CA ILE A 247 -6.11 -2.55 17.10
C ILE A 247 -7.55 -2.30 17.60
N GLU A 248 -7.71 -1.50 18.64
CA GLU A 248 -9.03 -1.18 19.20
C GLU A 248 -9.89 -0.45 18.19
N GLU A 249 -9.31 0.49 17.43
CA GLU A 249 -10.05 1.22 16.38
C GLU A 249 -10.45 0.27 15.23
N ALA A 250 -9.59 -0.65 14.80
CA ALA A 250 -9.95 -1.64 13.79
C ALA A 250 -11.11 -2.54 14.27
N ARG A 251 -11.07 -2.99 15.53
CA ARG A 251 -12.16 -3.76 16.15
C ARG A 251 -13.44 -2.95 16.28
N ARG A 252 -13.34 -1.66 16.65
CA ARG A 252 -14.48 -0.76 16.72
C ARG A 252 -15.11 -0.57 15.35
N PHE A 253 -14.30 -0.33 14.33
CA PHE A 253 -14.77 -0.15 12.96
C PHE A 253 -15.52 -1.37 12.44
N ALA A 254 -15.02 -2.58 12.70
CA ALA A 254 -15.72 -3.81 12.34
C ALA A 254 -17.11 -3.88 12.96
N LYS A 255 -17.28 -3.47 14.23
CA LYS A 255 -18.57 -3.51 14.94
C LYS A 255 -19.55 -2.40 14.49
N THR A 256 -19.03 -1.26 14.04
CA THR A 256 -19.87 -0.10 13.68
C THR A 256 -20.19 -0.02 12.20
N HIS A 257 -19.29 -0.53 11.32
CA HIS A 257 -19.42 -0.45 9.87
C HIS A 257 -19.58 -1.82 9.18
N GLY A 258 -19.48 -2.92 9.94
CA GLY A 258 -19.61 -4.27 9.37
C GLY A 258 -18.49 -4.65 8.40
N MET A 259 -17.34 -4.00 8.47
CA MET A 259 -16.21 -4.22 7.58
C MET A 259 -14.94 -4.50 8.39
N LEU A 260 -14.25 -5.60 8.04
CA LEU A 260 -12.96 -5.94 8.63
C LEU A 260 -11.83 -5.15 7.92
N ILE A 261 -11.08 -4.37 8.71
CA ILE A 261 -9.95 -3.57 8.24
C ILE A 261 -8.67 -3.96 8.98
N GLY A 262 -7.52 -3.77 8.35
CA GLY A 262 -6.23 -4.04 8.97
C GLY A 262 -5.84 -3.03 10.05
N ILE A 263 -4.79 -3.37 10.80
CA ILE A 263 -4.31 -2.57 11.95
C ILE A 263 -3.84 -1.18 11.49
N SER A 264 -3.17 -1.08 10.34
CA SER A 264 -2.74 0.20 9.77
C SER A 264 -3.92 1.11 9.39
N ALA A 265 -5.04 0.55 8.94
CA ALA A 265 -6.27 1.31 8.71
C ALA A 265 -6.86 1.81 10.04
N GLY A 266 -6.80 1.00 11.11
CA GLY A 266 -7.17 1.43 12.46
C GLY A 266 -6.33 2.61 12.94
N ALA A 267 -5.00 2.57 12.74
CA ALA A 267 -4.11 3.68 13.06
C ALA A 267 -4.47 4.95 12.27
N ASN A 268 -4.77 4.80 10.99
CA ASN A 268 -5.19 5.89 10.11
C ASN A 268 -6.48 6.56 10.60
N ILE A 269 -7.49 5.78 10.98
CA ILE A 269 -8.76 6.31 11.51
C ILE A 269 -8.55 7.00 12.86
N ALA A 270 -7.75 6.41 13.76
CA ALA A 270 -7.42 7.03 15.04
C ALA A 270 -6.77 8.41 14.85
N ALA A 271 -5.78 8.51 13.95
CA ALA A 271 -5.14 9.78 13.62
C ALA A 271 -6.11 10.77 12.96
N ALA A 272 -6.98 10.30 12.06
CA ALA A 272 -7.99 11.13 11.41
C ALA A 272 -8.97 11.74 12.42
N ARG A 273 -9.34 11.01 13.49
CA ARG A 273 -10.16 11.53 14.59
C ARG A 273 -9.44 12.63 15.36
N LEU A 274 -8.16 12.43 15.67
CA LEU A 274 -7.37 13.45 16.38
C LEU A 274 -7.26 14.72 15.53
N HIS A 275 -6.96 14.59 14.23
CA HIS A 275 -6.87 15.73 13.32
C HIS A 275 -8.22 16.46 13.18
N SER A 276 -9.32 15.73 13.00
CA SER A 276 -10.67 16.27 12.91
C SER A 276 -11.06 17.03 14.17
N ALA A 277 -10.71 16.53 15.36
CA ALA A 277 -10.98 17.21 16.63
C ALA A 277 -10.22 18.55 16.75
N LEU A 278 -8.99 18.62 16.21
CA LEU A 278 -8.19 19.85 16.16
C LEU A 278 -8.65 20.82 15.06
N ASN A 279 -9.23 20.30 13.98
CA ASN A 279 -9.63 21.04 12.79
C ASN A 279 -11.09 20.74 12.40
N PRO A 280 -12.09 21.11 13.21
CA PRO A 280 -13.48 20.65 13.05
C PRO A 280 -14.18 21.15 11.78
N THR A 281 -13.65 22.17 11.13
CA THR A 281 -14.21 22.74 9.89
C THR A 281 -13.59 22.15 8.62
N ARG A 282 -12.55 21.32 8.73
CA ARG A 282 -11.85 20.71 7.60
C ARG A 282 -12.28 19.25 7.42
N ASN A 283 -12.54 18.85 6.20
CA ASN A 283 -12.77 17.43 5.90
C ASN A 283 -11.45 16.67 5.98
N VAL A 284 -11.52 15.42 6.38
CA VAL A 284 -10.38 14.54 6.53
C VAL A 284 -10.59 13.30 5.66
N VAL A 285 -9.62 13.00 4.82
CA VAL A 285 -9.60 11.77 4.04
C VAL A 285 -8.45 10.88 4.50
N THR A 286 -8.74 9.62 4.76
CA THR A 286 -7.74 8.62 5.11
C THR A 286 -7.88 7.37 4.24
N LEU A 287 -7.18 6.27 4.59
CA LEU A 287 -7.20 5.02 3.84
C LEU A 287 -7.62 3.84 4.71
N LEU A 288 -8.46 2.96 4.15
CA LEU A 288 -8.58 1.57 4.60
C LEU A 288 -7.60 0.73 3.79
N CYS A 289 -6.37 0.59 4.29
CA CYS A 289 -5.23 0.11 3.53
C CYS A 289 -5.38 -1.33 3.03
N ASP A 290 -5.95 -2.20 3.89
CA ASP A 290 -6.12 -3.63 3.61
C ASP A 290 -7.23 -4.26 4.43
N ARG A 291 -7.54 -5.54 4.14
CA ARG A 291 -8.56 -6.33 4.83
C ARG A 291 -8.06 -6.87 6.16
N GLY A 292 -8.95 -6.90 7.16
CA GLY A 292 -8.67 -7.39 8.51
C GLY A 292 -8.42 -8.89 8.61
N GLU A 293 -8.88 -9.68 7.64
CA GLU A 293 -8.70 -11.14 7.61
C GLU A 293 -7.22 -11.58 7.61
N ARG A 294 -6.32 -10.68 7.22
CA ARG A 294 -4.86 -10.89 7.28
C ARG A 294 -4.30 -10.88 8.70
N TYR A 295 -5.13 -10.60 9.68
CA TYR A 295 -4.75 -10.33 11.08
C TYR A 295 -5.64 -11.05 12.10
N PHE A 296 -6.33 -12.12 11.70
CA PHE A 296 -7.23 -12.85 12.61
C PHE A 296 -6.55 -13.37 13.87
N SER A 297 -5.25 -13.67 13.79
CA SER A 297 -4.45 -14.04 14.97
C SER A 297 -4.25 -12.88 15.96
N ILE A 298 -4.53 -11.62 15.56
CA ILE A 298 -4.32 -10.42 16.37
C ILE A 298 -5.64 -9.68 16.63
N LEU A 299 -6.53 -9.59 15.64
CA LEU A 299 -7.82 -8.91 15.70
C LEU A 299 -8.94 -9.79 16.26
#